data_c66307481c7c60977577d0683f769c4a
#
_entry.id   c66307481c7c60977577d0683f769c4a
#
_cell.length_a   1.000
_cell.length_b   1.000
_cell.length_c   1.000
_cell.angle_alpha   90.00
_cell.angle_beta   90.00
_cell.angle_gamma   90.00
#
_symmetry.space_group_name_H-M   'P 1'
#
loop_
_entity.id
_entity.type
_entity.pdbx_description
1 polymer ?
#
loop_
_entity_poly.entity_id
_entity_poly.type
_entity_poly.pdbx_seq_one_letter_code
_entity_poly.pdbx_strand_id
1 'polypeptide(L)'
;LCGIDLSEEMLAVAKSKLPEQVKLLLGDSEALPFPDNAFDVVYCNDSFHHYPAPQNVLREVNRVLKPGGTFLMGDCWQPFVGRVIMNFYMRHSKEGDVKIYSEAELVSMLSAYFHNVSWEQVGNTACIAMCEK
;
A
#
# COMPACT_ATOMS: atom_id res chain seq x y z
N LEU A 1 -15.13 -4.66 -8.19
CA LEU A 1 -13.72 -4.31 -8.00
C LEU A 1 -13.49 -2.86 -8.42
N CYS A 2 -12.72 -2.10 -7.63
CA CYS A 2 -12.29 -0.74 -7.94
C CYS A 2 -10.78 -0.64 -7.76
N GLY A 3 -10.15 0.28 -8.50
CA GLY A 3 -8.75 0.66 -8.33
C GLY A 3 -8.61 2.18 -8.39
N ILE A 4 -7.60 2.70 -7.72
CA ILE A 4 -7.22 4.11 -7.82
C ILE A 4 -5.73 4.22 -8.13
N ASP A 5 -5.36 5.28 -8.80
CA ASP A 5 -3.97 5.68 -9.02
C ASP A 5 -3.91 7.21 -9.17
N LEU A 6 -2.77 7.80 -8.81
CA LEU A 6 -2.50 9.23 -9.03
C LEU A 6 -2.14 9.55 -10.47
N SER A 7 -1.69 8.56 -11.25
CA SER A 7 -1.23 8.70 -12.62
C SER A 7 -2.31 8.29 -13.62
N GLU A 8 -2.69 9.21 -14.49
CA GLU A 8 -3.58 8.92 -15.63
C GLU A 8 -2.97 7.88 -16.58
N GLU A 9 -1.65 7.91 -16.77
CA GLU A 9 -0.93 6.96 -17.59
C GLU A 9 -1.01 5.55 -17.02
N MET A 10 -0.84 5.38 -15.70
CA MET A 10 -0.96 4.09 -15.04
C MET A 10 -2.39 3.56 -15.09
N LEU A 11 -3.39 4.43 -14.93
CA LEU A 11 -4.79 4.08 -15.12
C LEU A 11 -5.09 3.63 -16.55
N ALA A 12 -4.51 4.27 -17.56
CA ALA A 12 -4.65 3.85 -18.95
C ALA A 12 -4.05 2.47 -19.21
N VAL A 13 -2.85 2.19 -18.63
CA VAL A 13 -2.22 0.86 -18.68
C VAL A 13 -3.08 -0.18 -17.97
N ALA A 14 -3.57 0.12 -16.77
CA ALA A 14 -4.44 -0.78 -16.01
C ALA A 14 -5.73 -1.10 -16.79
N LYS A 15 -6.35 -0.08 -17.39
CA LYS A 15 -7.56 -0.23 -18.20
C LYS A 15 -7.36 -1.13 -19.42
N SER A 16 -6.16 -1.14 -20.00
CA SER A 16 -5.85 -2.02 -21.14
C SER A 16 -5.68 -3.49 -20.75
N LYS A 17 -5.43 -3.78 -19.47
CA LYS A 17 -5.13 -5.12 -18.96
C LYS A 17 -6.26 -5.73 -18.13
N LEU A 18 -7.14 -4.91 -17.59
CA LEU A 18 -8.20 -5.35 -16.69
C LEU A 18 -9.54 -5.47 -17.41
N PRO A 19 -10.44 -6.34 -16.95
CA PRO A 19 -11.80 -6.42 -17.47
C PRO A 19 -12.54 -5.09 -17.35
N GLU A 20 -13.43 -4.78 -18.31
CA GLU A 20 -14.21 -3.52 -18.34
C GLU A 20 -15.06 -3.26 -17.08
N GLN A 21 -15.40 -4.31 -16.34
CA GLN A 21 -16.18 -4.20 -15.10
C GLN A 21 -15.40 -3.59 -13.94
N VAL A 22 -14.07 -3.49 -14.05
CA VAL A 22 -13.23 -2.86 -13.02
C VAL A 22 -13.33 -1.35 -13.13
N LYS A 23 -13.81 -0.70 -12.07
CA LYS A 23 -13.84 0.76 -11.99
C LYS A 23 -12.46 1.29 -11.62
N LEU A 24 -11.90 2.10 -12.48
CA LEU A 24 -10.63 2.77 -12.25
C LEU A 24 -10.87 4.27 -12.08
N LEU A 25 -10.32 4.85 -11.01
CA LEU A 25 -10.49 6.26 -10.66
C LEU A 25 -9.13 6.93 -10.50
N LEU A 26 -9.02 8.14 -11.01
CA LEU A 26 -7.92 9.04 -10.64
C LEU A 26 -8.17 9.49 -9.21
N GLY A 27 -7.20 9.27 -8.31
CA GLY A 27 -7.38 9.61 -6.91
C GLY A 27 -6.12 9.40 -6.08
N ASP A 28 -6.13 10.03 -4.91
CA ASP A 28 -5.07 9.95 -3.92
C ASP A 28 -5.44 8.91 -2.84
N SER A 29 -4.50 8.02 -2.53
CA SER A 29 -4.66 7.04 -1.44
C SER A 29 -4.72 7.68 -0.05
N GLU A 30 -4.21 8.91 0.10
CA GLU A 30 -4.34 9.69 1.33
C GLU A 30 -5.75 10.30 1.52
N ALA A 31 -6.61 10.27 0.49
CA ALA A 31 -7.98 10.78 0.51
C ALA A 31 -8.87 9.95 -0.41
N LEU A 32 -9.17 8.72 -0.02
CA LEU A 32 -9.90 7.75 -0.84
C LEU A 32 -11.32 8.23 -1.17
N PRO A 33 -11.72 8.26 -2.46
CA PRO A 33 -13.03 8.76 -2.90
C PRO A 33 -14.17 7.73 -2.68
N PHE A 34 -14.13 7.04 -1.55
CA PHE A 34 -15.08 6.00 -1.20
C PHE A 34 -15.72 6.28 0.17
N PRO A 35 -16.98 5.85 0.40
CA PRO A 35 -17.63 5.98 1.69
C PRO A 35 -16.99 5.05 2.73
N ASP A 36 -17.27 5.34 4.00
CA ASP A 36 -16.89 4.48 5.12
C ASP A 36 -17.50 3.08 4.98
N ASN A 37 -16.74 2.05 5.40
CA ASN A 37 -17.19 0.66 5.43
C ASN A 37 -17.72 0.14 4.07
N ALA A 38 -17.07 0.52 2.98
CA ALA A 38 -17.46 0.15 1.62
C ALA A 38 -16.93 -1.22 1.17
N PHE A 39 -15.79 -1.65 1.69
CA PHE A 39 -15.06 -2.79 1.17
C PHE A 39 -14.86 -3.90 2.21
N ASP A 40 -14.95 -5.14 1.76
CA ASP A 40 -14.59 -6.31 2.55
C ASP A 40 -13.08 -6.54 2.54
N VAL A 41 -12.42 -6.18 1.42
CA VAL A 41 -10.97 -6.30 1.22
C VAL A 41 -10.46 -5.06 0.52
N VAL A 42 -9.34 -4.53 1.02
CA VAL A 42 -8.50 -3.54 0.33
C VAL A 42 -7.12 -4.14 0.16
N TYR A 43 -6.52 -3.98 -1.01
CA TYR A 43 -5.14 -4.38 -1.21
C TYR A 43 -4.32 -3.25 -1.85
N CYS A 44 -3.04 -3.25 -1.53
CA CYS A 44 -2.02 -2.35 -2.06
C CYS A 44 -0.82 -3.20 -2.46
N ASN A 45 -0.31 -3.02 -3.67
CA ASN A 45 0.82 -3.78 -4.14
C ASN A 45 1.86 -2.87 -4.77
N ASP A 46 3.10 -2.99 -4.29
CA ASP A 46 4.27 -2.27 -4.82
C ASP A 46 4.05 -0.76 -4.93
N SER A 47 3.46 -0.18 -3.88
CA SER A 47 3.17 1.26 -3.83
C SER A 47 3.33 1.89 -2.45
N PHE A 48 3.37 1.09 -1.36
CA PHE A 48 3.43 1.64 -0.01
C PHE A 48 4.72 2.42 0.26
N HIS A 49 5.82 2.01 -0.35
CA HIS A 49 7.13 2.69 -0.27
C HIS A 49 7.16 4.06 -0.96
N HIS A 50 6.16 4.41 -1.77
CA HIS A 50 6.02 5.72 -2.42
C HIS A 50 5.24 6.74 -1.57
N TYR A 51 4.53 6.33 -0.51
CA TYR A 51 3.64 7.22 0.21
C TYR A 51 4.39 8.22 1.10
N PRO A 52 4.22 9.55 0.89
CA PRO A 52 4.82 10.57 1.74
C PRO A 52 4.27 10.56 3.16
N ALA A 53 2.98 10.30 3.32
CA ALA A 53 2.30 10.23 4.61
C ALA A 53 1.53 8.90 4.77
N PRO A 54 2.24 7.76 4.98
CA PRO A 54 1.64 6.43 5.02
C PRO A 54 0.57 6.27 6.11
N GLN A 55 0.66 7.05 7.20
CA GLN A 55 -0.37 7.06 8.25
C GLN A 55 -1.71 7.59 7.75
N ASN A 56 -1.72 8.53 6.80
CA ASN A 56 -2.96 9.01 6.18
C ASN A 56 -3.59 7.90 5.35
N VAL A 57 -2.78 7.19 4.57
CA VAL A 57 -3.23 6.04 3.77
C VAL A 57 -3.82 4.96 4.67
N LEU A 58 -3.13 4.57 5.74
CA LEU A 58 -3.62 3.54 6.67
C LEU A 58 -4.94 3.95 7.34
N ARG A 59 -5.10 5.23 7.69
CA ARG A 59 -6.37 5.74 8.24
C ARG A 59 -7.49 5.65 7.22
N GLU A 60 -7.24 6.02 5.96
CA GLU A 60 -8.22 5.94 4.88
C GLU A 60 -8.60 4.50 4.55
N VAL A 61 -7.60 3.60 4.47
CA VAL A 61 -7.84 2.16 4.29
C VAL A 61 -8.72 1.62 5.43
N ASN A 62 -8.39 1.94 6.68
CA ASN A 62 -9.22 1.54 7.81
C ASN A 62 -10.63 2.13 7.70
N ARG A 63 -10.79 3.39 7.33
CA ARG A 63 -12.10 4.05 7.17
C ARG A 63 -12.99 3.33 6.16
N VAL A 64 -12.45 3.00 4.98
CA VAL A 64 -13.24 2.40 3.90
C VAL A 64 -13.47 0.89 4.05
N LEU A 65 -12.66 0.20 4.86
CA LEU A 65 -12.91 -1.21 5.19
C LEU A 65 -14.12 -1.35 6.11
N LYS A 66 -14.92 -2.38 5.90
CA LYS A 66 -15.96 -2.82 6.81
C LYS A 66 -15.35 -3.36 8.11
N PRO A 67 -16.09 -3.35 9.23
CA PRO A 67 -15.70 -4.09 10.42
C PRO A 67 -15.40 -5.56 10.09
N GLY A 68 -14.22 -6.06 10.48
CA GLY A 68 -13.72 -7.39 10.12
C GLY A 68 -13.22 -7.51 8.68
N GLY A 69 -13.14 -6.40 7.94
CA GLY A 69 -12.55 -6.38 6.60
C GLY A 69 -11.02 -6.49 6.63
N THR A 70 -10.45 -7.01 5.56
CA THR A 70 -9.01 -7.32 5.46
C THR A 70 -8.26 -6.28 4.64
N PHE A 71 -7.12 -5.83 5.15
CA PHE A 71 -6.11 -5.12 4.38
C PHE A 71 -4.96 -6.07 4.03
N LEU A 72 -4.62 -6.14 2.75
CA LEU A 72 -3.50 -6.90 2.22
C LEU A 72 -2.51 -5.96 1.56
N MET A 73 -1.26 -6.00 1.97
CA MET A 73 -0.18 -5.18 1.42
C MET A 73 0.96 -6.07 0.94
N GLY A 74 1.31 -5.96 -0.34
CA GLY A 74 2.55 -6.48 -0.90
C GLY A 74 3.48 -5.31 -1.20
N ASP A 75 4.75 -5.39 -0.81
CA ASP A 75 5.68 -4.29 -1.08
C ASP A 75 7.14 -4.77 -1.16
N CYS A 76 8.00 -3.89 -1.65
CA CYS A 76 9.43 -4.14 -1.67
C CYS A 76 9.99 -4.24 -0.24
N TRP A 77 10.90 -5.16 -0.04
CA TRP A 77 11.63 -5.35 1.22
C TRP A 77 13.10 -5.65 0.95
N GLN A 78 13.96 -5.22 1.87
CA GLN A 78 15.38 -5.48 1.78
C GLN A 78 15.96 -5.83 3.15
N PRO A 79 16.96 -6.73 3.22
CA PRO A 79 17.76 -6.95 4.42
C PRO A 79 18.39 -5.63 4.92
N PHE A 80 18.73 -5.57 6.19
CA PHE A 80 19.17 -4.34 6.86
C PHE A 80 20.19 -3.51 6.05
N VAL A 81 21.27 -4.14 5.59
CA VAL A 81 22.34 -3.41 4.86
C VAL A 81 21.83 -2.87 3.53
N GLY A 82 21.14 -3.70 2.75
CA GLY A 82 20.54 -3.29 1.47
C GLY A 82 19.54 -2.15 1.65
N ARG A 83 18.66 -2.25 2.67
CA ARG A 83 17.68 -1.24 2.99
C ARG A 83 18.31 0.11 3.37
N VAL A 84 19.38 0.12 4.16
CA VAL A 84 20.10 1.36 4.53
C VAL A 84 20.69 2.03 3.28
N ILE A 85 21.33 1.24 2.42
CA ILE A 85 21.91 1.76 1.19
C ILE A 85 20.82 2.29 0.26
N MET A 86 19.76 1.52 0.01
CA MET A 86 18.68 1.94 -0.87
C MET A 86 17.95 3.17 -0.34
N ASN A 87 17.60 3.23 0.94
CA ASN A 87 16.95 4.40 1.53
C ASN A 87 17.84 5.66 1.48
N PHE A 88 19.15 5.51 1.47
CA PHE A 88 20.06 6.64 1.25
C PHE A 88 19.96 7.17 -0.18
N TYR A 89 19.93 6.27 -1.18
CA TYR A 89 19.80 6.66 -2.58
C TYR A 89 18.40 7.21 -2.92
N MET A 90 17.33 6.61 -2.37
CA MET A 90 15.95 7.02 -2.61
C MET A 90 15.69 8.48 -2.25
N ARG A 91 16.34 9.00 -1.21
CA ARG A 91 16.26 10.43 -0.85
C ARG A 91 16.71 11.39 -1.96
N HIS A 92 17.47 10.89 -2.93
CA HIS A 92 18.02 11.67 -4.04
C HIS A 92 17.40 11.24 -5.38
N SER A 93 16.55 10.22 -5.37
CA SER A 93 15.85 9.73 -6.56
C SER A 93 14.74 10.70 -6.98
N LYS A 94 14.51 10.79 -8.28
CA LYS A 94 13.38 11.52 -8.88
C LYS A 94 12.20 10.60 -9.18
N GLU A 95 12.29 9.33 -8.82
CA GLU A 95 11.31 8.28 -9.15
C GLU A 95 10.13 8.24 -8.17
N GLY A 96 10.13 9.11 -7.15
CA GLY A 96 9.03 9.21 -6.20
C GLY A 96 9.10 8.22 -5.03
N ASP A 97 10.16 7.39 -4.96
CA ASP A 97 10.37 6.48 -3.84
C ASP A 97 10.66 7.26 -2.56
N VAL A 98 9.98 6.92 -1.48
CA VAL A 98 10.14 7.59 -0.19
C VAL A 98 10.98 6.75 0.77
N LYS A 99 10.58 5.49 1.01
CA LYS A 99 11.26 4.64 1.99
C LYS A 99 10.88 3.17 1.88
N ILE A 100 11.89 2.29 1.92
CA ILE A 100 11.71 0.87 2.20
C ILE A 100 11.68 0.67 3.72
N TYR A 101 10.61 0.08 4.22
CA TYR A 101 10.39 -0.15 5.65
C TYR A 101 10.98 -1.49 6.10
N SER A 102 11.36 -1.58 7.37
CA SER A 102 11.63 -2.85 8.04
C SER A 102 10.33 -3.54 8.46
N GLU A 103 10.40 -4.84 8.72
CA GLU A 103 9.30 -5.59 9.33
C GLU A 103 8.76 -4.89 10.58
N ALA A 104 9.65 -4.53 11.53
CA ALA A 104 9.25 -3.90 12.79
C ALA A 104 8.54 -2.55 12.58
N GLU A 105 8.97 -1.74 11.60
CA GLU A 105 8.31 -0.48 11.26
C GLU A 105 6.94 -0.72 10.65
N LEU A 106 6.81 -1.65 9.69
CA LEU A 106 5.54 -1.98 9.05
C LEU A 106 4.54 -2.55 10.07
N VAL A 107 4.94 -3.55 10.85
CA VAL A 107 4.08 -4.14 11.87
C VAL A 107 3.64 -3.11 12.90
N SER A 108 4.54 -2.22 13.34
CA SER A 108 4.19 -1.15 14.28
C SER A 108 3.19 -0.15 13.68
N MET A 109 3.38 0.26 12.42
CA MET A 109 2.45 1.18 11.74
C MET A 109 1.08 0.54 11.52
N LEU A 110 1.04 -0.70 11.04
CA LEU A 110 -0.20 -1.42 10.81
C LEU A 110 -0.96 -1.65 12.11
N SER A 111 -0.27 -2.06 13.19
CA SER A 111 -0.90 -2.31 14.50
C SER A 111 -1.49 -1.08 15.17
N ALA A 112 -1.14 0.13 14.70
CA ALA A 112 -1.77 1.37 15.18
C ALA A 112 -3.19 1.56 14.64
N TYR A 113 -3.57 0.88 13.56
CA TYR A 113 -4.86 1.04 12.88
C TYR A 113 -5.64 -0.28 12.74
N PHE A 114 -4.97 -1.42 12.83
CA PHE A 114 -5.52 -2.74 12.52
C PHE A 114 -5.19 -3.77 13.61
N HIS A 115 -5.92 -4.87 13.58
CA HIS A 115 -5.73 -6.04 14.45
C HIS A 115 -5.16 -7.22 13.63
N ASN A 116 -4.72 -8.28 14.32
CA ASN A 116 -4.27 -9.53 13.70
C ASN A 116 -3.21 -9.32 12.61
N VAL A 117 -2.26 -8.40 12.87
CA VAL A 117 -1.21 -8.07 11.91
C VAL A 117 -0.26 -9.24 11.75
N SER A 118 -0.16 -9.76 10.54
CA SER A 118 0.85 -10.74 10.12
C SER A 118 1.77 -10.12 9.07
N TRP A 119 3.02 -10.55 9.07
CA TRP A 119 4.02 -10.13 8.09
C TRP A 119 4.84 -11.34 7.66
N GLU A 120 5.14 -11.45 6.37
CA GLU A 120 5.94 -12.52 5.81
C GLU A 120 6.88 -11.97 4.73
N GLN A 121 8.13 -12.42 4.77
CA GLN A 121 9.07 -12.16 3.69
C GLN A 121 8.78 -13.08 2.51
N VAL A 122 8.71 -12.50 1.31
CA VAL A 122 8.52 -13.23 0.05
C VAL A 122 9.76 -13.13 -0.81
N GLY A 123 10.43 -14.27 -0.99
CA GLY A 123 11.72 -14.28 -1.68
C GLY A 123 12.76 -13.42 -0.97
N ASN A 124 13.59 -12.70 -1.73
CA ASN A 124 14.72 -11.93 -1.20
C ASN A 124 14.46 -10.42 -1.13
N THR A 125 13.43 -9.93 -1.81
CA THR A 125 13.25 -8.48 -2.04
C THR A 125 11.82 -7.99 -1.87
N ALA A 126 10.92 -8.83 -1.39
CA ALA A 126 9.53 -8.48 -1.18
C ALA A 126 9.01 -8.93 0.19
N CYS A 127 7.91 -8.37 0.62
CA CYS A 127 7.15 -8.79 1.77
C CYS A 127 5.65 -8.72 1.51
N ILE A 128 4.90 -9.47 2.29
CA ILE A 128 3.44 -9.37 2.37
C ILE A 128 3.07 -9.12 3.82
N ALA A 129 2.15 -8.19 4.03
CA ALA A 129 1.50 -8.00 5.32
C ALA A 129 -0.01 -8.12 5.15
N MET A 130 -0.66 -8.71 6.13
CA MET A 130 -2.12 -8.84 6.20
C MET A 130 -2.60 -8.44 7.58
N CYS A 131 -3.70 -7.72 7.66
CA CYS A 131 -4.31 -7.29 8.90
C CYS A 131 -5.82 -7.08 8.75
N GLU A 132 -6.53 -6.94 9.87
CA GLU A 132 -7.99 -6.81 9.95
C GLU A 132 -8.39 -5.51 10.65
N LYS A 133 -9.50 -4.91 10.18
CA LYS A 133 -10.13 -3.76 10.85
C LYS A 133 -10.88 -4.18 12.10
#